data_13aac88e2c085490d10cb9887619e8ce
#
_entry.id   13aac88e2c085490d10cb9887619e8ce
#
_cell.length_a   1.000
_cell.length_b   1.000
_cell.length_c   1.000
_cell.angle_alpha   90.00
_cell.angle_beta   90.00
_cell.angle_gamma   90.00
#
_symmetry.space_group_name_H-M   'P 1'
#
loop_
_entity.id
_entity.type
_entity.pdbx_description
1 polymer ?
#
loop_
_entity_poly.entity_id
_entity_poly.type
_entity_poly.pdbx_seq_one_letter_code
_entity_poly.pdbx_strand_id
1 'polypeptide(L)'
;STQSGKTNLLQTIIRSVAEKYTPEQAIFYIIDFASMYLKNFENLCHVGGVVTASEDEKLKNLFKMLNEEMQIRKEKFLSKGAGSYLAYCEMGYSDIPLIIIVVDNMTVLHELYLTEYDPFLIICRDGLSVGISIILSNSQTNGIGYKYMANFDNKIMLNCNDPSEYSTIFGYSKFRPANLVGRALVTVQKEIYEAQMYKAFEGEKEIEKIKNIEMYISKNNEVNNGLYAKKIPYVPEILTDS
;
A
#
# COMPACT_ATOMS: atom_id res chain seq x y z
N SER A 1 3.60 -3.75 -17.49
CA SER A 1 4.98 -3.92 -17.94
C SER A 1 5.96 -3.73 -16.81
N THR A 2 7.01 -4.51 -16.78
CA THR A 2 8.00 -4.58 -15.69
C THR A 2 8.80 -3.27 -15.48
N GLN A 3 8.70 -2.29 -16.34
CA GLN A 3 9.42 -1.00 -16.25
C GLN A 3 8.50 0.22 -16.37
N SER A 4 7.22 0.05 -16.09
CA SER A 4 6.24 1.13 -16.26
C SER A 4 6.26 2.23 -15.19
N GLY A 5 7.06 2.08 -14.15
CA GLY A 5 7.13 3.03 -13.04
C GLY A 5 6.23 2.72 -11.83
N LYS A 6 5.65 1.52 -11.75
CA LYS A 6 4.81 1.11 -10.59
C LYS A 6 5.52 1.28 -9.25
N THR A 7 6.73 0.73 -9.13
CA THR A 7 7.52 0.84 -7.90
C THR A 7 7.82 2.30 -7.55
N ASN A 8 8.16 3.12 -8.54
CA ASN A 8 8.35 4.56 -8.34
C ASN A 8 7.07 5.24 -7.83
N LEU A 9 5.91 4.88 -8.36
CA LEU A 9 4.63 5.41 -7.90
C LEU A 9 4.37 5.02 -6.44
N LEU A 10 4.57 3.76 -6.07
CA LEU A 10 4.40 3.30 -4.69
C LEU A 10 5.35 4.03 -3.74
N GLN A 11 6.63 4.20 -4.12
CA GLN A 11 7.60 4.98 -3.36
C GLN A 11 7.18 6.46 -3.24
N THR A 12 6.65 7.05 -4.31
CA THR A 12 6.15 8.43 -4.30
C THR A 12 5.00 8.59 -3.30
N ILE A 13 4.08 7.65 -3.26
CA ILE A 13 2.95 7.68 -2.33
C ILE A 13 3.44 7.56 -0.88
N ILE A 14 4.32 6.60 -0.60
CA ILE A 14 4.89 6.40 0.74
C ILE A 14 5.58 7.69 1.21
N ARG A 15 6.44 8.24 0.37
CA ARG A 15 7.15 9.48 0.65
C ARG A 15 6.20 10.65 0.89
N SER A 16 5.23 10.86 0.01
CA SER A 16 4.28 11.98 0.09
C SER A 16 3.45 11.96 1.36
N VAL A 17 3.01 10.77 1.79
CA VAL A 17 2.27 10.60 3.05
C VAL A 17 3.18 10.85 4.25
N ALA A 18 4.38 10.27 4.26
CA ALA A 18 5.30 10.40 5.37
C ALA A 18 5.87 11.83 5.53
N GLU A 19 5.92 12.62 4.46
CA GLU A 19 6.28 14.05 4.53
C GLU A 19 5.16 14.92 5.10
N LYS A 20 3.90 14.51 4.90
CA LYS A 20 2.74 15.31 5.26
C LYS A 20 2.15 14.98 6.62
N TYR A 21 2.25 13.72 7.05
CA TYR A 21 1.60 13.20 8.24
C TYR A 21 2.63 12.56 9.18
N THR A 22 2.33 12.59 10.48
CA THR A 22 3.11 11.86 11.48
C THR A 22 2.69 10.40 11.58
N PRO A 23 3.48 9.52 12.22
CA PRO A 23 3.06 8.13 12.47
C PRO A 23 1.81 7.99 13.36
N GLU A 24 1.42 9.03 14.09
CA GLU A 24 0.15 9.07 14.81
C GLU A 24 -1.07 9.33 13.90
N GLN A 25 -0.83 9.84 12.71
CA GLN A 25 -1.87 10.18 11.74
C GLN A 25 -1.99 9.16 10.61
N ALA A 26 -0.87 8.62 10.13
CA ALA A 26 -0.85 7.64 9.04
C ALA A 26 0.35 6.69 9.16
N ILE A 27 0.08 5.41 8.97
CA ILE A 27 1.10 4.35 9.02
C ILE A 27 0.94 3.40 7.85
N PHE A 28 2.02 2.68 7.53
CA PHE A 28 2.07 1.70 6.46
C PHE A 28 2.38 0.29 6.95
N TYR A 29 1.76 -0.69 6.30
CA TYR A 29 2.24 -2.05 6.23
C TYR A 29 2.42 -2.41 4.77
N ILE A 30 3.58 -2.98 4.43
CA ILE A 30 3.99 -3.20 3.04
C ILE A 30 4.16 -4.69 2.78
N ILE A 31 3.53 -5.19 1.72
CA ILE A 31 3.71 -6.54 1.19
C ILE A 31 4.42 -6.40 -0.15
N ASP A 32 5.72 -6.70 -0.17
CA ASP A 32 6.59 -6.55 -1.35
C ASP A 32 6.93 -7.92 -1.92
N PHE A 33 6.13 -8.38 -2.87
CA PHE A 33 6.30 -9.65 -3.54
C PHE A 33 6.80 -9.50 -5.00
N ALA A 34 7.26 -8.31 -5.35
CA ALA A 34 7.78 -8.04 -6.70
C ALA A 34 9.29 -7.84 -6.71
N SER A 35 9.72 -6.62 -6.46
CA SER A 35 11.09 -6.19 -6.72
C SER A 35 11.96 -6.10 -5.48
N MET A 36 11.39 -6.23 -4.30
CA MET A 36 12.01 -5.99 -2.99
C MET A 36 12.52 -4.55 -2.78
N TYR A 37 12.19 -3.61 -3.69
CA TYR A 37 12.60 -2.21 -3.55
C TYR A 37 11.85 -1.48 -2.45
N LEU A 38 10.65 -1.93 -2.07
CA LEU A 38 9.90 -1.36 -0.97
C LEU A 38 10.44 -1.81 0.39
N LYS A 39 11.24 -2.89 0.44
CA LYS A 39 11.96 -3.32 1.65
C LYS A 39 12.88 -2.22 2.20
N ASN A 40 13.39 -1.34 1.35
CA ASN A 40 14.21 -0.22 1.76
C ASN A 40 13.51 0.77 2.70
N PHE A 41 12.17 0.74 2.77
CA PHE A 41 11.38 1.59 3.68
C PHE A 41 11.12 0.96 5.06
N GLU A 42 11.64 -0.23 5.33
CA GLU A 42 11.35 -0.95 6.58
C GLU A 42 11.68 -0.13 7.84
N ASN A 43 12.71 0.70 7.78
CA ASN A 43 13.15 1.53 8.90
C ASN A 43 12.49 2.91 8.96
N LEU A 44 11.61 3.25 8.03
CA LEU A 44 10.82 4.49 8.11
C LEU A 44 9.87 4.40 9.30
N CYS A 45 9.83 5.42 10.14
CA CYS A 45 9.01 5.42 11.36
C CYS A 45 7.51 5.22 11.11
N HIS A 46 7.02 5.57 9.92
CA HIS A 46 5.64 5.32 9.50
C HIS A 46 5.36 3.86 9.12
N VAL A 47 6.38 3.03 8.95
CA VAL A 47 6.25 1.64 8.47
C VAL A 47 6.27 0.67 9.64
N GLY A 48 5.17 -0.05 9.83
CA GLY A 48 5.04 -1.08 10.85
C GLY A 48 5.74 -2.40 10.48
N GLY A 49 6.03 -2.60 9.20
CA GLY A 49 6.81 -3.72 8.70
C GLY A 49 6.68 -3.88 7.18
N VAL A 50 7.63 -4.57 6.60
CA VAL A 50 7.64 -5.00 5.21
C VAL A 50 7.70 -6.52 5.17
N VAL A 51 6.75 -7.14 4.50
CA VAL A 51 6.67 -8.60 4.32
C VAL A 51 7.12 -8.94 2.92
N THR A 52 8.10 -9.84 2.81
CA THR A 52 8.58 -10.38 1.54
C THR A 52 8.05 -11.80 1.30
N ALA A 53 8.21 -12.32 0.08
CA ALA A 53 7.58 -13.58 -0.35
C ALA A 53 8.02 -14.83 0.44
N SER A 54 9.13 -14.78 1.19
CA SER A 54 9.60 -15.87 2.03
C SER A 54 9.17 -15.80 3.51
N GLU A 55 8.36 -14.80 3.87
CA GLU A 55 8.03 -14.51 5.27
C GLU A 55 6.55 -14.85 5.60
N ASP A 56 6.17 -16.12 5.42
CA ASP A 56 4.79 -16.61 5.59
C ASP A 56 4.20 -16.30 6.97
N GLU A 57 4.96 -16.55 8.03
CA GLU A 57 4.50 -16.32 9.41
C GLU A 57 4.29 -14.83 9.69
N LYS A 58 5.17 -13.98 9.15
CA LYS A 58 5.03 -12.53 9.28
C LYS A 58 3.77 -12.03 8.56
N LEU A 59 3.46 -12.59 7.39
CA LEU A 59 2.23 -12.28 6.65
C LEU A 59 0.98 -12.70 7.42
N LYS A 60 0.96 -13.92 7.98
CA LYS A 60 -0.16 -14.40 8.80
C LYS A 60 -0.36 -13.52 10.02
N ASN A 61 0.72 -13.14 10.69
CA ASN A 61 0.68 -12.24 11.84
C ASN A 61 0.16 -10.85 11.46
N LEU A 62 0.56 -10.32 10.30
CA LEU A 62 0.02 -9.07 9.77
C LEU A 62 -1.49 -9.14 9.59
N PHE A 63 -1.99 -10.15 8.88
CA PHE A 63 -3.44 -10.28 8.64
C PHE A 63 -4.23 -10.50 9.92
N LYS A 64 -3.70 -11.29 10.85
CA LYS A 64 -4.31 -11.49 12.18
C LYS A 64 -4.41 -10.15 12.91
N MET A 65 -3.29 -9.43 13.02
CA MET A 65 -3.24 -8.12 13.68
C MET A 65 -4.23 -7.13 13.05
N LEU A 66 -4.31 -7.07 11.71
CA LEU A 66 -5.21 -6.15 11.02
C LEU A 66 -6.68 -6.52 11.24
N ASN A 67 -7.04 -7.79 11.23
CA ASN A 67 -8.41 -8.22 11.51
C ASN A 67 -8.82 -7.95 12.96
N GLU A 68 -7.93 -8.16 13.92
CA GLU A 68 -8.15 -7.78 15.32
C GLU A 68 -8.32 -6.25 15.46
N GLU A 69 -7.46 -5.48 14.83
CA GLU A 69 -7.53 -4.01 14.82
C GLU A 69 -8.86 -3.51 14.23
N MET A 70 -9.38 -4.12 13.17
CA MET A 70 -10.68 -3.80 12.60
C MET A 70 -11.80 -3.93 13.63
N GLN A 71 -11.80 -5.00 14.44
CA GLN A 71 -12.83 -5.21 15.48
C GLN A 71 -12.69 -4.18 16.60
N ILE A 72 -11.48 -3.94 17.08
CA ILE A 72 -11.20 -2.92 18.11
C ILE A 72 -11.69 -1.55 17.67
N ARG A 73 -11.41 -1.17 16.42
CA ARG A 73 -11.87 0.12 15.87
C ARG A 73 -13.38 0.21 15.74
N LYS A 74 -14.04 -0.85 15.25
CA LYS A 74 -15.52 -0.90 15.18
C LYS A 74 -16.16 -0.68 16.54
N GLU A 75 -15.70 -1.38 17.56
CA GLU A 75 -16.22 -1.24 18.94
C GLU A 75 -15.97 0.17 19.47
N LYS A 76 -14.77 0.71 19.26
CA LYS A 76 -14.42 2.07 19.69
C LYS A 76 -15.29 3.12 19.00
N PHE A 77 -15.51 3.04 17.69
CA PHE A 77 -16.36 3.98 16.97
C PHE A 77 -17.81 3.90 17.44
N LEU A 78 -18.35 2.70 17.59
CA LEU A 78 -19.70 2.49 18.10
C LEU A 78 -19.87 3.07 19.51
N SER A 79 -18.89 2.93 20.38
CA SER A 79 -18.92 3.50 21.74
C SER A 79 -18.99 5.04 21.76
N LYS A 80 -18.57 5.66 20.66
CA LYS A 80 -18.62 7.13 20.47
C LYS A 80 -19.78 7.57 19.57
N GLY A 81 -20.60 6.64 19.08
CA GLY A 81 -21.70 6.95 18.17
C GLY A 81 -21.25 7.22 16.73
N ALA A 82 -20.02 6.87 16.37
CA ALA A 82 -19.50 7.01 15.00
C ALA A 82 -19.77 5.73 14.20
N GLY A 83 -20.31 5.87 13.00
CA GLY A 83 -20.58 4.77 12.09
C GLY A 83 -19.38 4.40 11.21
N SER A 84 -18.32 5.20 11.19
CA SER A 84 -17.14 5.00 10.36
C SER A 84 -15.94 5.77 10.91
N TYR A 85 -14.74 5.44 10.39
CA TYR A 85 -13.51 6.19 10.67
C TYR A 85 -13.63 7.68 10.29
N LEU A 86 -14.23 7.97 9.14
CA LEU A 86 -14.44 9.36 8.73
C LEU A 86 -15.32 10.11 9.71
N ALA A 87 -16.47 9.53 10.10
CA ALA A 87 -17.35 10.12 11.09
C ALA A 87 -16.64 10.31 12.45
N TYR A 88 -15.81 9.34 12.86
CA TYR A 88 -15.01 9.44 14.07
C TYR A 88 -14.05 10.65 14.03
N CYS A 89 -13.36 10.86 12.91
CA CYS A 89 -12.48 12.01 12.71
C CYS A 89 -13.28 13.34 12.65
N GLU A 90 -14.44 13.35 11.99
CA GLU A 90 -15.32 14.52 11.91
C GLU A 90 -15.87 14.93 13.29
N MET A 91 -16.00 14.00 14.21
CA MET A 91 -16.34 14.27 15.62
C MET A 91 -15.17 14.86 16.42
N GLY A 92 -13.99 15.03 15.80
CA GLY A 92 -12.80 15.65 16.40
C GLY A 92 -11.84 14.68 17.06
N TYR A 93 -12.03 13.36 16.95
CA TYR A 93 -11.08 12.38 17.43
C TYR A 93 -9.92 12.19 16.46
N SER A 94 -8.69 12.10 16.99
CA SER A 94 -7.45 11.99 16.19
C SER A 94 -6.45 10.98 16.77
N ASP A 95 -6.91 10.09 17.62
CA ASP A 95 -6.09 9.15 18.39
C ASP A 95 -5.92 7.77 17.69
N ILE A 96 -6.39 7.64 16.46
CA ILE A 96 -6.30 6.43 15.64
C ILE A 96 -5.71 6.79 14.27
N PRO A 97 -4.53 6.27 13.90
CA PRO A 97 -3.95 6.54 12.58
C PRO A 97 -4.73 5.86 11.46
N LEU A 98 -4.73 6.48 10.29
CA LEU A 98 -5.04 5.78 9.04
C LEU A 98 -3.99 4.69 8.81
N ILE A 99 -4.41 3.48 8.54
CA ILE A 99 -3.53 2.40 8.10
C ILE A 99 -3.59 2.31 6.58
N ILE A 100 -2.43 2.31 5.94
CA ILE A 100 -2.30 2.11 4.50
C ILE A 100 -1.53 0.82 4.26
N ILE A 101 -2.19 -0.14 3.63
CA ILE A 101 -1.57 -1.41 3.23
C ILE A 101 -1.15 -1.27 1.79
N VAL A 102 0.14 -1.43 1.52
CA VAL A 102 0.70 -1.42 0.16
C VAL A 102 1.00 -2.86 -0.25
N VAL A 103 0.39 -3.33 -1.33
CA VAL A 103 0.63 -4.66 -1.89
C VAL A 103 1.26 -4.50 -3.27
N ASP A 104 2.53 -4.87 -3.40
CA ASP A 104 3.19 -4.93 -4.70
C ASP A 104 3.22 -6.38 -5.20
N ASN A 105 2.50 -6.62 -6.29
CA ASN A 105 2.27 -7.91 -6.93
C ASN A 105 1.19 -8.79 -6.27
N MET A 106 -0.06 -8.42 -6.48
CA MET A 106 -1.23 -9.15 -5.99
C MET A 106 -1.31 -10.60 -6.52
N THR A 107 -0.86 -10.85 -7.75
CA THR A 107 -0.89 -12.20 -8.32
C THR A 107 -0.11 -13.18 -7.45
N VAL A 108 1.11 -12.82 -7.05
CA VAL A 108 1.94 -13.66 -6.19
C VAL A 108 1.33 -13.83 -4.80
N LEU A 109 0.77 -12.76 -4.21
CA LEU A 109 0.06 -12.87 -2.94
C LEU A 109 -1.08 -13.88 -3.04
N HIS A 110 -1.89 -13.79 -4.09
CA HIS A 110 -3.03 -14.67 -4.31
C HIS A 110 -2.60 -16.14 -4.50
N GLU A 111 -1.60 -16.37 -5.32
CA GLU A 111 -1.13 -17.74 -5.65
C GLU A 111 -0.49 -18.45 -4.45
N LEU A 112 0.26 -17.71 -3.63
CA LEU A 112 1.02 -18.32 -2.53
C LEU A 112 0.24 -18.45 -1.22
N TYR A 113 -0.69 -17.52 -0.92
CA TYR A 113 -1.19 -17.36 0.44
C TYR A 113 -2.72 -17.31 0.58
N LEU A 114 -3.46 -17.03 -0.49
CA LEU A 114 -4.90 -16.87 -0.38
C LEU A 114 -5.62 -18.16 -0.81
N THR A 115 -6.25 -18.79 0.16
CA THR A 115 -7.03 -20.03 0.00
C THR A 115 -8.54 -19.76 0.16
N GLU A 116 -9.32 -20.75 0.57
CA GLU A 116 -10.77 -20.62 0.83
C GLU A 116 -11.07 -19.59 1.92
N TYR A 117 -10.28 -19.56 3.00
CA TYR A 117 -10.33 -18.49 3.99
C TYR A 117 -9.39 -17.37 3.58
N ASP A 118 -9.96 -16.24 3.23
CA ASP A 118 -9.27 -15.10 2.65
C ASP A 118 -9.38 -13.87 3.57
N PRO A 119 -8.48 -13.75 4.55
CA PRO A 119 -8.50 -12.63 5.49
C PRO A 119 -8.21 -11.29 4.80
N PHE A 120 -7.48 -11.31 3.67
CA PHE A 120 -7.20 -10.11 2.90
C PHE A 120 -8.44 -9.56 2.18
N LEU A 121 -9.31 -10.45 1.67
CA LEU A 121 -10.57 -10.03 1.06
C LEU A 121 -11.49 -9.33 2.07
N ILE A 122 -11.51 -9.78 3.32
CA ILE A 122 -12.26 -9.12 4.39
C ILE A 122 -11.75 -7.70 4.60
N ILE A 123 -10.42 -7.50 4.62
CA ILE A 123 -9.81 -6.19 4.76
C ILE A 123 -10.13 -5.31 3.54
N CYS A 124 -10.07 -5.85 2.32
CA CYS A 124 -10.43 -5.12 1.10
C CYS A 124 -11.87 -4.60 1.14
N ARG A 125 -12.80 -5.42 1.64
CA ARG A 125 -14.22 -5.09 1.69
C ARG A 125 -14.57 -4.12 2.81
N ASP A 126 -14.06 -4.35 4.00
CA ASP A 126 -14.53 -3.70 5.23
C ASP A 126 -13.54 -2.67 5.79
N GLY A 127 -12.26 -2.71 5.36
CA GLY A 127 -11.17 -1.94 5.94
C GLY A 127 -11.37 -0.43 5.86
N LEU A 128 -11.85 0.08 4.74
CA LEU A 128 -12.00 1.53 4.54
C LEU A 128 -12.93 2.16 5.58
N SER A 129 -14.00 1.46 5.96
CA SER A 129 -14.95 1.94 6.98
C SER A 129 -14.31 2.13 8.35
N VAL A 130 -13.23 1.43 8.63
CA VAL A 130 -12.48 1.50 9.90
C VAL A 130 -11.11 2.18 9.77
N GLY A 131 -10.85 2.87 8.68
CA GLY A 131 -9.61 3.61 8.47
C GLY A 131 -8.43 2.73 8.05
N ILE A 132 -8.70 1.65 7.29
CA ILE A 132 -7.67 0.83 6.64
C ILE A 132 -7.86 0.95 5.12
N SER A 133 -6.94 1.62 4.46
CA SER A 133 -6.90 1.81 3.02
C SER A 133 -5.90 0.86 2.38
N ILE A 134 -6.17 0.40 1.16
CA ILE A 134 -5.29 -0.53 0.45
C ILE A 134 -4.86 0.10 -0.88
N ILE A 135 -3.57 -0.01 -1.16
CA ILE A 135 -2.98 0.30 -2.46
C ILE A 135 -2.48 -1.01 -3.02
N LEU A 136 -3.08 -1.44 -4.11
CA LEU A 136 -2.81 -2.70 -4.74
C LEU A 136 -2.13 -2.48 -6.10
N SER A 137 -0.99 -3.09 -6.31
CA SER A 137 -0.29 -3.05 -7.59
C SER A 137 -0.20 -4.43 -8.22
N ASN A 138 -0.28 -4.48 -9.54
CA ASN A 138 -0.05 -5.69 -10.31
C ASN A 138 0.53 -5.37 -11.69
N SER A 139 1.21 -6.36 -12.29
CA SER A 139 1.82 -6.19 -13.61
C SER A 139 0.83 -6.42 -14.76
N GLN A 140 -0.21 -7.20 -14.50
CA GLN A 140 -1.26 -7.55 -15.47
C GLN A 140 -2.64 -7.37 -14.85
N THR A 141 -3.60 -6.95 -15.64
CA THR A 141 -4.97 -6.69 -15.17
C THR A 141 -5.72 -7.97 -14.82
N ASN A 142 -5.46 -9.05 -15.56
CA ASN A 142 -6.10 -10.35 -15.36
C ASN A 142 -5.59 -11.13 -14.12
N GLY A 143 -4.49 -10.70 -13.51
CA GLY A 143 -3.95 -11.32 -12.28
C GLY A 143 -4.68 -10.92 -11.01
N ILE A 144 -5.57 -9.92 -11.07
CA ILE A 144 -6.38 -9.49 -9.93
C ILE A 144 -7.79 -10.02 -10.12
N GLY A 145 -8.20 -10.97 -9.28
CA GLY A 145 -9.55 -11.55 -9.34
C GLY A 145 -10.64 -10.48 -9.16
N TYR A 146 -11.77 -10.65 -9.86
CA TYR A 146 -12.89 -9.71 -9.81
C TYR A 146 -13.37 -9.40 -8.38
N LYS A 147 -13.36 -10.39 -7.50
CA LYS A 147 -13.78 -10.21 -6.08
C LYS A 147 -12.96 -9.17 -5.33
N TYR A 148 -11.68 -8.99 -5.70
CA TYR A 148 -10.85 -7.92 -5.12
C TYR A 148 -11.09 -6.60 -5.84
N MET A 149 -11.08 -6.61 -7.17
CA MET A 149 -11.23 -5.39 -7.98
C MET A 149 -12.54 -4.64 -7.71
N ALA A 150 -13.59 -5.35 -7.36
CA ALA A 150 -14.88 -4.77 -7.01
C ALA A 150 -14.85 -3.82 -5.80
N ASN A 151 -13.79 -3.88 -4.98
CA ASN A 151 -13.62 -3.03 -3.81
C ASN A 151 -12.74 -1.79 -4.08
N PHE A 152 -12.27 -1.59 -5.31
CA PHE A 152 -11.38 -0.48 -5.67
C PHE A 152 -12.02 0.44 -6.71
N ASP A 153 -12.47 1.61 -6.28
CA ASP A 153 -13.05 2.63 -7.17
C ASP A 153 -11.97 3.43 -7.89
N ASN A 154 -10.86 3.70 -7.22
CA ASN A 154 -9.76 4.47 -7.78
C ASN A 154 -8.78 3.57 -8.50
N LYS A 155 -8.45 3.92 -9.73
CA LYS A 155 -7.60 3.13 -10.62
C LYS A 155 -6.52 4.01 -11.21
N ILE A 156 -5.30 3.48 -11.26
CA ILE A 156 -4.15 4.12 -11.91
C ILE A 156 -3.54 3.10 -12.85
N MET A 157 -3.44 3.42 -14.11
CA MET A 157 -2.82 2.56 -15.09
C MET A 157 -1.70 3.29 -15.81
N LEU A 158 -0.50 2.87 -15.50
CA LEU A 158 0.72 3.32 -16.15
C LEU A 158 0.77 2.78 -17.59
N ASN A 159 1.65 3.36 -18.42
CA ASN A 159 1.80 2.93 -19.79
C ASN A 159 2.07 1.42 -19.90
N CYS A 160 1.34 0.75 -20.76
CA CYS A 160 1.45 -0.69 -20.98
C CYS A 160 1.55 -1.00 -22.48
N ASN A 161 2.07 -2.19 -22.80
CA ASN A 161 2.30 -2.62 -24.18
C ASN A 161 1.02 -3.09 -24.87
N ASP A 162 0.04 -3.58 -24.12
CA ASP A 162 -1.22 -4.07 -24.65
C ASP A 162 -2.34 -3.04 -24.44
N PRO A 163 -2.81 -2.37 -25.51
CA PRO A 163 -3.89 -1.38 -25.41
C PRO A 163 -5.21 -1.95 -24.89
N SER A 164 -5.44 -3.26 -24.98
CA SER A 164 -6.68 -3.90 -24.50
C SER A 164 -6.80 -3.85 -22.99
N GLU A 165 -5.69 -3.80 -22.27
CA GLU A 165 -5.67 -3.69 -20.81
C GLU A 165 -6.30 -2.39 -20.29
N TYR A 166 -6.21 -1.28 -21.04
CA TYR A 166 -6.92 -0.04 -20.67
C TYR A 166 -8.43 -0.23 -20.69
N SER A 167 -8.94 -0.96 -21.66
CA SER A 167 -10.37 -1.26 -21.74
C SER A 167 -10.85 -2.18 -20.63
N THR A 168 -9.99 -3.07 -20.14
CA THR A 168 -10.28 -3.95 -18.99
C THR A 168 -10.42 -3.14 -17.70
N ILE A 169 -9.56 -2.15 -17.51
CA ILE A 169 -9.55 -1.32 -16.27
C ILE A 169 -10.59 -0.21 -16.32
N PHE A 170 -10.71 0.50 -17.43
CA PHE A 170 -11.54 1.71 -17.56
C PHE A 170 -12.82 1.50 -18.39
N GLY A 171 -13.11 0.27 -18.79
CA GLY A 171 -14.20 -0.02 -19.72
C GLY A 171 -13.83 0.35 -21.16
N TYR A 172 -14.83 0.57 -22.01
CA TYR A 172 -14.63 0.88 -23.44
C TYR A 172 -14.04 2.29 -23.70
N SER A 173 -13.09 2.70 -22.90
CA SER A 173 -12.41 3.99 -23.07
C SER A 173 -11.48 3.98 -24.29
N LYS A 174 -11.54 5.07 -25.08
CA LYS A 174 -10.58 5.34 -26.16
C LYS A 174 -9.33 6.08 -25.66
N PHE A 175 -9.32 6.50 -24.38
CA PHE A 175 -8.19 7.22 -23.82
C PHE A 175 -6.98 6.32 -23.72
N ARG A 176 -5.84 6.87 -24.07
CA ARG A 176 -4.52 6.24 -23.92
C ARG A 176 -3.56 7.31 -23.41
N PRO A 177 -2.72 7.02 -22.44
CA PRO A 177 -1.71 7.98 -22.02
C PRO A 177 -0.66 8.14 -23.10
N ALA A 178 -0.02 9.31 -23.15
CA ALA A 178 1.14 9.52 -24.02
C ALA A 178 2.24 8.48 -23.69
N ASN A 179 2.97 8.05 -24.71
CA ASN A 179 4.07 7.07 -24.53
C ASN A 179 5.31 7.74 -23.92
N LEU A 180 5.16 8.19 -22.68
CA LEU A 180 6.21 8.82 -21.87
C LEU A 180 6.36 8.06 -20.55
N VAL A 181 7.58 7.98 -20.04
CA VAL A 181 7.86 7.35 -18.75
C VAL A 181 7.09 8.08 -17.64
N GLY A 182 6.37 7.32 -16.82
CA GLY A 182 5.59 7.86 -15.72
C GLY A 182 4.24 8.46 -16.12
N ARG A 183 3.84 8.41 -17.39
CA ARG A 183 2.47 8.75 -17.80
C ARG A 183 1.49 7.66 -17.40
N ALA A 184 0.31 8.08 -16.94
CA ALA A 184 -0.75 7.18 -16.51
C ALA A 184 -2.12 7.72 -16.85
N LEU A 185 -3.10 6.83 -16.94
CA LEU A 185 -4.51 7.19 -16.75
C LEU A 185 -4.90 6.97 -15.30
N VAL A 186 -5.63 7.91 -14.74
CA VAL A 186 -6.10 7.86 -13.35
C VAL A 186 -7.59 8.14 -13.30
N THR A 187 -8.31 7.46 -12.38
CA THR A 187 -9.69 7.82 -12.05
C THR A 187 -9.71 8.80 -10.89
N VAL A 188 -10.41 9.91 -11.09
CA VAL A 188 -10.72 10.88 -10.04
C VAL A 188 -12.21 11.17 -10.10
N GLN A 189 -12.94 10.90 -9.03
CA GLN A 189 -14.40 11.08 -8.97
C GLN A 189 -15.15 10.41 -10.15
N LYS A 190 -14.72 9.21 -10.52
CA LYS A 190 -15.23 8.40 -11.65
C LYS A 190 -14.88 8.93 -13.05
N GLU A 191 -14.22 10.06 -13.16
CA GLU A 191 -13.73 10.59 -14.43
C GLU A 191 -12.27 10.13 -14.68
N ILE A 192 -11.90 9.99 -15.95
CA ILE A 192 -10.57 9.53 -16.36
C ILE A 192 -9.73 10.73 -16.77
N TYR A 193 -8.55 10.85 -16.17
CA TYR A 193 -7.58 11.89 -16.48
C TYR A 193 -6.24 11.28 -16.86
N GLU A 194 -5.49 11.99 -17.70
CA GLU A 194 -4.07 11.69 -17.91
C GLU A 194 -3.24 12.42 -16.86
N ALA A 195 -2.29 11.70 -16.24
CA ALA A 195 -1.43 12.23 -15.20
C ALA A 195 0.03 11.91 -15.45
N GLN A 196 0.93 12.75 -14.94
CA GLN A 196 2.36 12.51 -14.91
C GLN A 196 2.79 12.17 -13.50
N MET A 197 3.38 10.99 -13.31
CA MET A 197 3.93 10.58 -12.02
C MET A 197 5.30 11.23 -11.79
N TYR A 198 5.49 11.73 -10.57
CA TYR A 198 6.78 12.28 -10.15
C TYR A 198 7.78 11.18 -9.85
N LYS A 199 9.05 11.52 -9.98
CA LYS A 199 10.15 10.66 -9.55
C LYS A 199 10.25 10.71 -8.01
N ALA A 200 10.20 9.54 -7.37
CA ALA A 200 10.19 9.46 -5.91
C ALA A 200 11.54 9.88 -5.31
N PHE A 201 12.64 9.40 -5.90
CA PHE A 201 14.00 9.67 -5.45
C PHE A 201 14.92 9.88 -6.65
N GLU A 202 15.85 10.80 -6.52
CA GLU A 202 16.90 11.02 -7.49
C GLU A 202 17.94 9.89 -7.48
N GLY A 203 18.66 9.74 -8.58
CA GLY A 203 19.72 8.77 -8.80
C GLY A 203 19.62 8.15 -10.19
N GLU A 204 20.75 8.06 -10.88
CA GLU A 204 20.84 7.34 -12.15
C GLU A 204 21.03 5.85 -11.92
N LYS A 205 21.82 5.51 -10.89
CA LYS A 205 22.08 4.13 -10.47
C LYS A 205 21.19 3.76 -9.29
N GLU A 206 20.88 2.47 -9.19
CA GLU A 206 20.08 1.94 -8.10
C GLU A 206 20.69 2.21 -6.72
N ILE A 207 22.02 2.05 -6.60
CA ILE A 207 22.72 2.33 -5.33
C ILE A 207 22.58 3.79 -4.89
N GLU A 208 22.49 4.72 -5.81
CA GLU A 208 22.29 6.13 -5.51
C GLU A 208 20.87 6.37 -4.99
N LYS A 209 19.87 5.72 -5.59
CA LYS A 209 18.49 5.79 -5.12
C LYS A 209 18.35 5.21 -3.71
N ILE A 210 18.97 4.06 -3.45
CA ILE A 210 18.96 3.42 -2.12
C ILE A 210 19.56 4.37 -1.08
N LYS A 211 20.71 5.00 -1.35
CA LYS A 211 21.32 5.98 -0.44
C LYS A 211 20.41 7.17 -0.20
N ASN A 212 19.74 7.67 -1.22
CA ASN A 212 18.81 8.79 -1.09
C ASN A 212 17.57 8.40 -0.27
N ILE A 213 17.09 7.16 -0.38
CA ILE A 213 16.02 6.61 0.48
C ILE A 213 16.49 6.55 1.94
N GLU A 214 17.68 6.02 2.19
CA GLU A 214 18.24 5.94 3.55
C GLU A 214 18.41 7.31 4.20
N MET A 215 18.92 8.29 3.45
CA MET A 215 19.05 9.68 3.92
C MET A 215 17.69 10.29 4.23
N TYR A 216 16.71 10.06 3.37
CA TYR A 216 15.33 10.51 3.57
C TYR A 216 14.73 9.91 4.85
N ILE A 217 14.87 8.59 5.06
CA ILE A 217 14.36 7.89 6.22
C ILE A 217 14.99 8.45 7.51
N SER A 218 16.31 8.61 7.54
CA SER A 218 17.02 9.18 8.68
C SER A 218 16.47 10.56 9.05
N LYS A 219 16.34 11.45 8.07
CA LYS A 219 15.81 12.80 8.28
C LYS A 219 14.34 12.79 8.73
N ASN A 220 13.51 11.97 8.13
CA ASN A 220 12.10 11.88 8.48
C ASN A 220 11.91 11.33 9.91
N ASN A 221 12.71 10.32 10.30
CA ASN A 221 12.68 9.76 11.64
C ASN A 221 13.14 10.76 12.71
N GLU A 222 14.12 11.61 12.40
CA GLU A 222 14.54 12.71 13.28
C GLU A 222 13.40 13.71 13.52
N VAL A 223 12.70 14.11 12.45
CA VAL A 223 11.56 15.04 12.54
C VAL A 223 10.44 14.47 13.39
N ASN A 224 10.17 13.16 13.30
CA ASN A 224 9.10 12.50 14.02
C ASN A 224 9.50 11.97 15.41
N ASN A 225 10.69 12.21 15.85
CA ASN A 225 11.32 11.97 17.15
C ASN A 225 10.56 11.07 18.14
N GLY A 226 10.79 9.77 18.05
CA GLY A 226 10.21 8.78 18.96
C GLY A 226 8.78 8.32 18.62
N LEU A 227 8.17 8.82 17.56
CA LEU A 227 6.90 8.33 17.04
C LEU A 227 7.15 7.19 16.04
N TYR A 228 6.49 6.05 16.26
CA TYR A 228 6.67 4.87 15.41
C TYR A 228 5.34 4.17 15.17
N ALA A 229 5.18 3.61 13.98
CA ALA A 229 4.09 2.69 13.67
C ALA A 229 4.17 1.44 14.54
N LYS A 230 3.00 0.90 14.91
CA LYS A 230 2.92 -0.41 15.57
C LYS A 230 3.53 -1.48 14.69
N LYS A 231 4.50 -2.22 15.22
CA LYS A 231 5.21 -3.27 14.47
C LYS A 231 4.36 -4.52 14.31
N ILE A 232 4.55 -5.20 13.17
CA ILE A 232 4.00 -6.55 12.97
C ILE A 232 4.60 -7.46 14.04
N PRO A 233 3.79 -8.23 14.80
CA PRO A 233 4.31 -9.20 15.75
C PRO A 233 5.05 -10.32 14.99
N TYR A 234 6.36 -10.34 15.12
CA TYR A 234 7.21 -11.33 14.46
C TYR A 234 8.43 -11.61 15.32
N VAL A 235 8.62 -12.88 15.65
CA VAL A 235 9.83 -13.36 16.30
C VAL A 235 10.66 -14.06 15.24
N PRO A 236 11.83 -13.56 14.86
CA PRO A 236 12.74 -14.29 13.97
C PRO A 236 13.05 -15.66 14.55
N GLU A 237 13.03 -16.72 13.74
CA GLU A 237 13.55 -18.02 14.14
C GLU A 237 15.03 -17.84 14.50
N ILE A 238 15.35 -18.02 15.77
CA ILE A 238 16.74 -18.11 16.19
C ILE A 238 17.23 -19.47 15.66
N LEU A 239 18.03 -19.46 14.61
CA LEU A 239 18.78 -20.63 14.19
C LEU A 239 19.74 -20.93 15.34
N THR A 240 19.37 -21.85 16.21
CA THR A 240 20.32 -22.46 17.14
C THR A 240 21.22 -23.37 16.31
N ASP A 241 22.43 -22.92 16.07
CA ASP A 241 23.50 -23.79 15.57
C ASP A 241 23.63 -24.99 16.51
N SER A 242 23.31 -26.17 15.98
CA SER A 242 23.49 -27.45 16.62
C SER A 242 24.80 -28.11 16.13
#